data_8ed7149c8d565bc22fa9469129672a7a
#
_entry.id   8ed7149c8d565bc22fa9469129672a7a
#
_cell.length_a   1.000
_cell.length_b   1.000
_cell.length_c   1.000
_cell.angle_alpha   90.00
_cell.angle_beta   90.00
_cell.angle_gamma   90.00
#
_symmetry.space_group_name_H-M   'P 1'
#
loop_
_entity.id
_entity.type
_entity.pdbx_description
1 polymer ?
#
loop_
_entity_poly.entity_id
_entity_poly.type
_entity_poly.pdbx_seq_one_letter_code
_entity_poly.pdbx_strand_id
1 'polypeptide(L)'
;MKKRLTIIQMDVHVNDVEYNYTRVQELLSQSLSENPDIIVLPETWNTGFYPSKELINIADRNGARTQSLLSAFAKEHNVNIVGGSVAVAKNDVVFNTSYAYNREGTRVGEYSKMHGFSPAKEDQYFAGGTHTTHFELDGIPCSTVICYDIRFPELVRMAALPNTELLFVPAQWPTMRLRHWQVLNEVRSIENQLFVCAVNGCGTVGRVQSTGHSAVYDPWGTNLLEMNTEEGIATVDIDFDVIEDIRNKINIFRDRKPELYNL
;
A
#
# COMPACT_ATOMS: atom_id res chain seq x y z
N MET A 1 -22.10 1.61 1.79
CA MET A 1 -21.37 1.88 3.07
C MET A 1 -20.28 2.91 2.81
N LYS A 2 -20.26 4.01 3.59
CA LYS A 2 -19.27 5.07 3.39
C LYS A 2 -18.12 4.98 4.39
N LYS A 3 -16.91 5.25 3.95
CA LYS A 3 -15.70 5.31 4.79
C LYS A 3 -14.81 6.47 4.38
N ARG A 4 -14.15 7.05 5.37
CA ARG A 4 -13.18 8.10 5.21
C ARG A 4 -11.76 7.51 5.16
N LEU A 5 -11.14 7.61 3.99
CA LEU A 5 -9.80 7.12 3.72
C LEU A 5 -8.81 8.29 3.76
N THR A 6 -7.82 8.20 4.65
CA THR A 6 -6.76 9.20 4.79
C THR A 6 -5.43 8.59 4.35
N ILE A 7 -4.77 9.23 3.40
CA ILE A 7 -3.48 8.82 2.87
C ILE A 7 -2.39 9.76 3.37
N ILE A 8 -1.24 9.18 3.73
CA ILE A 8 -0.05 9.90 4.19
C ILE A 8 1.04 9.72 3.15
N GLN A 9 1.34 10.79 2.41
CA GLN A 9 2.47 10.89 1.51
C GLN A 9 3.66 11.45 2.27
N MET A 10 4.71 10.64 2.46
CA MET A 10 5.83 10.95 3.33
C MET A 10 7.13 11.14 2.55
N ASP A 11 7.93 12.15 2.93
CA ASP A 11 9.33 12.28 2.52
C ASP A 11 10.18 11.32 3.36
N VAL A 12 10.50 10.17 2.77
CA VAL A 12 11.19 9.09 3.46
C VAL A 12 12.70 9.27 3.36
N HIS A 13 13.37 9.47 4.47
CA HIS A 13 14.83 9.59 4.53
C HIS A 13 15.49 8.22 4.45
N VAL A 14 16.32 8.03 3.44
CA VAL A 14 17.06 6.77 3.26
C VAL A 14 18.08 6.58 4.34
N ASN A 15 18.08 5.39 4.95
CA ASN A 15 19.00 4.98 6.02
C ASN A 15 18.92 5.83 7.32
N ASP A 16 17.86 6.62 7.49
CA ASP A 16 17.60 7.36 8.72
C ASP A 16 16.35 6.81 9.44
N VAL A 17 16.55 5.65 10.06
CA VAL A 17 15.47 4.87 10.69
C VAL A 17 14.78 5.67 11.80
N GLU A 18 15.55 6.35 12.65
CA GLU A 18 14.98 7.07 13.80
C GLU A 18 14.16 8.29 13.35
N TYR A 19 14.65 9.05 12.39
CA TYR A 19 13.88 10.12 11.78
C TYR A 19 12.57 9.59 11.20
N ASN A 20 12.62 8.53 10.42
CA ASN A 20 11.44 7.99 9.75
C ASN A 20 10.38 7.49 10.74
N TYR A 21 10.77 6.81 11.81
CA TYR A 21 9.82 6.39 12.86
C TYR A 21 9.20 7.59 13.58
N THR A 22 10.00 8.60 13.91
CA THR A 22 9.50 9.83 14.53
C THR A 22 8.52 10.54 13.60
N ARG A 23 8.89 10.67 12.33
CA ARG A 23 8.06 11.36 11.33
C ARG A 23 6.73 10.65 11.08
N VAL A 24 6.73 9.32 11.00
CA VAL A 24 5.48 8.53 10.88
C VAL A 24 4.56 8.78 12.08
N GLN A 25 5.08 8.80 13.30
CA GLN A 25 4.27 9.06 14.50
C GLN A 25 3.65 10.45 14.47
N GLU A 26 4.41 11.48 14.03
CA GLU A 26 3.90 12.85 13.87
C GLU A 26 2.78 12.90 12.82
N LEU A 27 3.00 12.31 11.63
CA LEU A 27 2.03 12.30 10.54
C LEU A 27 0.77 11.51 10.89
N LEU A 28 0.90 10.37 11.57
CA LEU A 28 -0.23 9.61 12.10
C LEU A 28 -1.05 10.46 13.07
N SER A 29 -0.38 11.18 14.01
CA SER A 29 -1.07 12.03 14.97
C SER A 29 -1.77 13.19 14.28
N GLN A 30 -1.13 13.82 13.29
CA GLN A 30 -1.73 14.90 12.50
C GLN A 30 -2.94 14.43 11.70
N SER A 31 -2.90 13.20 11.16
CA SER A 31 -3.99 12.66 10.36
C SER A 31 -5.31 12.48 11.12
N LEU A 32 -5.28 12.42 12.44
CA LEU A 32 -6.48 12.29 13.28
C LEU A 32 -7.43 13.49 13.17
N SER A 33 -6.93 14.68 12.83
CA SER A 33 -7.77 15.86 12.59
C SER A 33 -8.76 15.67 11.42
N GLU A 34 -8.47 14.74 10.52
CA GLU A 34 -9.32 14.38 9.38
C GLU A 34 -10.44 13.39 9.76
N ASN A 35 -10.48 12.89 11.00
CA ASN A 35 -11.40 11.86 11.47
C ASN A 35 -11.41 10.60 10.57
N PRO A 36 -10.26 9.96 10.34
CA PRO A 36 -10.14 8.83 9.42
C PRO A 36 -10.83 7.57 9.93
N ASP A 37 -11.42 6.79 8.99
CA ASP A 37 -11.77 5.39 9.24
C ASP A 37 -10.59 4.47 8.98
N ILE A 38 -9.79 4.80 7.95
CA ILE A 38 -8.62 4.04 7.53
C ILE A 38 -7.47 5.01 7.22
N ILE A 39 -6.28 4.76 7.78
CA ILE A 39 -5.05 5.51 7.47
C ILE A 39 -4.11 4.60 6.67
N VAL A 40 -3.45 5.15 5.63
CA VAL A 40 -2.54 4.40 4.76
C VAL A 40 -1.19 5.09 4.65
N LEU A 41 -0.11 4.32 4.83
CA LEU A 41 1.29 4.75 4.75
C LEU A 41 1.97 4.29 3.43
N PRO A 42 3.11 4.88 3.02
CA PRO A 42 3.84 4.49 1.82
C PRO A 42 4.74 3.26 2.01
N GLU A 43 5.50 2.88 0.96
CA GLU A 43 6.43 1.74 0.94
C GLU A 43 7.73 2.04 1.70
N THR A 44 8.30 1.01 2.34
CA THR A 44 9.63 1.00 3.01
C THR A 44 9.92 2.25 3.84
N TRP A 45 8.87 2.80 4.46
CA TRP A 45 9.00 4.07 5.16
C TRP A 45 9.99 4.04 6.34
N ASN A 46 10.32 2.86 6.88
CA ASN A 46 11.25 2.76 8.00
C ASN A 46 12.72 2.97 7.59
N THR A 47 13.13 2.50 6.40
CA THR A 47 14.53 2.55 5.94
C THR A 47 14.71 3.42 4.69
N GLY A 48 13.61 3.80 4.05
CA GLY A 48 13.61 4.22 2.66
C GLY A 48 13.88 3.05 1.71
N PHE A 49 13.72 3.26 0.42
CA PHE A 49 14.08 2.27 -0.60
C PHE A 49 15.61 2.18 -0.73
N TYR A 50 16.21 1.28 0.08
CA TYR A 50 17.66 1.14 0.23
C TYR A 50 18.12 -0.30 -0.01
N PRO A 51 18.06 -0.82 -1.25
CA PRO A 51 18.55 -2.16 -1.58
C PRO A 51 20.10 -2.20 -1.52
N SER A 52 20.62 -2.59 -0.36
CA SER A 52 22.06 -2.67 -0.11
C SER A 52 22.41 -3.80 0.87
N LYS A 53 23.70 -4.14 0.99
CA LYS A 53 24.17 -5.15 1.94
C LYS A 53 23.95 -4.73 3.40
N GLU A 54 23.92 -3.45 3.68
CA GLU A 54 23.72 -2.89 5.01
C GLU A 54 22.26 -2.95 5.47
N LEU A 55 21.32 -3.20 4.54
CA LEU A 55 19.87 -3.23 4.82
C LEU A 55 19.51 -4.17 5.98
N ILE A 56 20.14 -5.33 6.07
CA ILE A 56 19.88 -6.31 7.15
C ILE A 56 20.18 -5.74 8.54
N ASN A 57 21.09 -4.77 8.66
CA ASN A 57 21.47 -4.17 9.93
C ASN A 57 20.50 -3.12 10.43
N ILE A 58 19.73 -2.49 9.51
CA ILE A 58 18.80 -1.40 9.80
C ILE A 58 17.33 -1.81 9.66
N ALA A 59 17.06 -2.98 9.07
CA ALA A 59 15.71 -3.53 8.94
C ALA A 59 15.10 -3.87 10.32
N ASP A 60 13.80 -3.70 10.43
CA ASP A 60 13.05 -4.01 11.68
C ASP A 60 13.05 -5.51 11.95
N ARG A 61 13.67 -5.94 13.05
CA ARG A 61 13.76 -7.35 13.43
C ARG A 61 12.38 -7.92 13.73
N ASN A 62 11.96 -8.89 12.92
CA ASN A 62 10.63 -9.51 12.94
C ASN A 62 9.47 -8.49 12.79
N GLY A 63 9.76 -7.27 12.35
CA GLY A 63 8.78 -6.19 12.28
C GLY A 63 8.27 -5.73 13.65
N ALA A 64 9.01 -6.03 14.72
CA ALA A 64 8.52 -5.88 16.08
C ALA A 64 8.22 -4.42 16.46
N ARG A 65 9.11 -3.49 16.09
CA ARG A 65 8.94 -2.05 16.36
C ARG A 65 7.72 -1.50 15.59
N THR A 66 7.63 -1.82 14.31
CA THR A 66 6.52 -1.39 13.45
C THR A 66 5.19 -1.95 13.95
N GLN A 67 5.14 -3.24 14.24
CA GLN A 67 3.92 -3.90 14.72
C GLN A 67 3.45 -3.30 16.05
N SER A 68 4.37 -3.07 16.99
CA SER A 68 4.05 -2.45 18.29
C SER A 68 3.46 -1.03 18.09
N LEU A 69 4.12 -0.21 17.25
CA LEU A 69 3.68 1.15 16.97
C LEU A 69 2.28 1.18 16.35
N LEU A 70 2.08 0.45 15.25
CA LEU A 70 0.84 0.54 14.49
C LEU A 70 -0.35 -0.09 15.23
N SER A 71 -0.13 -1.22 15.92
CA SER A 71 -1.15 -1.87 16.76
C SER A 71 -1.60 -0.96 17.90
N ALA A 72 -0.64 -0.35 18.62
CA ALA A 72 -0.95 0.56 19.72
C ALA A 72 -1.73 1.79 19.22
N PHE A 73 -1.28 2.42 18.14
CA PHE A 73 -1.93 3.59 17.56
C PHE A 73 -3.35 3.29 17.08
N ALA A 74 -3.54 2.19 16.34
CA ALA A 74 -4.85 1.76 15.85
C ALA A 74 -5.86 1.59 16.99
N LYS A 75 -5.44 0.91 18.07
CA LYS A 75 -6.26 0.68 19.25
C LYS A 75 -6.55 1.95 20.03
N GLU A 76 -5.55 2.78 20.29
CA GLU A 76 -5.67 4.02 21.07
C GLU A 76 -6.65 5.00 20.42
N HIS A 77 -6.58 5.13 19.09
CA HIS A 77 -7.36 6.10 18.33
C HIS A 77 -8.59 5.51 17.64
N ASN A 78 -8.87 4.21 17.85
CA ASN A 78 -10.03 3.52 17.25
C ASN A 78 -10.10 3.69 15.73
N VAL A 79 -8.96 3.49 15.03
CA VAL A 79 -8.80 3.68 13.59
C VAL A 79 -8.15 2.44 12.94
N ASN A 80 -8.57 2.09 11.72
CA ASN A 80 -7.89 1.06 10.95
C ASN A 80 -6.60 1.63 10.32
N ILE A 81 -5.54 0.82 10.24
CA ILE A 81 -4.28 1.23 9.63
C ILE A 81 -3.79 0.18 8.63
N VAL A 82 -3.51 0.62 7.41
CA VAL A 82 -2.65 -0.11 6.48
C VAL A 82 -1.28 0.54 6.53
N GLY A 83 -0.33 -0.14 7.16
CA GLY A 83 0.97 0.40 7.57
C GLY A 83 1.96 0.61 6.43
N GLY A 84 1.49 0.78 5.19
CA GLY A 84 2.37 0.86 4.03
C GLY A 84 3.20 -0.40 3.91
N SER A 85 4.53 -0.26 3.82
CA SER A 85 5.44 -1.38 4.05
C SER A 85 6.72 -0.96 4.73
N VAL A 86 7.43 -1.93 5.29
CA VAL A 86 8.70 -1.76 5.98
C VAL A 86 9.68 -2.86 5.60
N ALA A 87 10.98 -2.56 5.68
CA ALA A 87 12.03 -3.56 5.61
C ALA A 87 12.05 -4.37 6.91
N VAL A 88 11.77 -5.68 6.81
CA VAL A 88 11.68 -6.60 7.95
C VAL A 88 12.73 -7.68 7.84
N ALA A 89 13.60 -7.79 8.84
CA ALA A 89 14.60 -8.87 8.94
C ALA A 89 14.01 -10.08 9.68
N LYS A 90 13.95 -11.23 9.00
CA LYS A 90 13.56 -12.53 9.57
C LYS A 90 14.62 -13.57 9.20
N ASN A 91 15.22 -14.25 10.17
CA ASN A 91 16.21 -15.33 9.94
C ASN A 91 17.30 -14.94 8.92
N ASP A 92 17.94 -13.80 9.13
CA ASP A 92 19.00 -13.24 8.28
C ASP A 92 18.60 -12.90 6.82
N VAL A 93 17.30 -12.84 6.57
CA VAL A 93 16.73 -12.45 5.28
C VAL A 93 15.84 -11.23 5.48
N VAL A 94 15.87 -10.28 4.53
CA VAL A 94 15.01 -9.09 4.59
C VAL A 94 13.83 -9.24 3.64
N PHE A 95 12.64 -8.86 4.10
CA PHE A 95 11.41 -8.79 3.32
C PHE A 95 10.89 -7.36 3.31
N ASN A 96 10.27 -6.97 2.21
CA ASN A 96 9.47 -5.74 2.10
C ASN A 96 8.03 -6.09 2.49
N THR A 97 7.63 -5.78 3.74
CA THR A 97 6.41 -6.33 4.34
C THR A 97 5.42 -5.24 4.74
N SER A 98 4.18 -5.39 4.33
CA SER A 98 3.02 -4.60 4.75
C SER A 98 2.26 -5.30 5.87
N TYR A 99 1.77 -4.51 6.83
CA TYR A 99 0.89 -4.95 7.91
C TYR A 99 -0.39 -4.13 7.93
N ALA A 100 -1.54 -4.79 8.16
CA ALA A 100 -2.82 -4.13 8.35
C ALA A 100 -3.37 -4.42 9.76
N TYR A 101 -3.91 -3.39 10.40
CA TYR A 101 -4.48 -3.43 11.74
C TYR A 101 -5.90 -2.90 11.72
N ASN A 102 -6.80 -3.60 12.43
CA ASN A 102 -8.15 -3.11 12.68
C ASN A 102 -8.18 -2.14 13.89
N ARG A 103 -9.35 -1.58 14.17
CA ARG A 103 -9.58 -0.59 15.25
C ARG A 103 -9.22 -1.09 16.65
N GLU A 104 -9.24 -2.40 16.87
CA GLU A 104 -8.86 -3.03 18.13
C GLU A 104 -7.34 -3.21 18.27
N GLY A 105 -6.57 -2.81 17.26
CA GLY A 105 -5.13 -3.02 17.18
C GLY A 105 -4.73 -4.46 16.85
N THR A 106 -5.69 -5.29 16.40
CA THR A 106 -5.40 -6.65 15.95
C THR A 106 -4.85 -6.63 14.55
N ARG A 107 -3.73 -7.32 14.31
CA ARG A 107 -3.20 -7.50 12.97
C ARG A 107 -4.13 -8.42 12.17
N VAL A 108 -4.73 -7.88 11.12
CA VAL A 108 -5.68 -8.59 10.23
C VAL A 108 -5.05 -8.95 8.88
N GLY A 109 -3.93 -8.31 8.50
CA GLY A 109 -3.23 -8.58 7.24
C GLY A 109 -1.71 -8.51 7.38
N GLU A 110 -1.02 -9.38 6.64
CA GLU A 110 0.43 -9.35 6.43
C GLU A 110 0.71 -9.76 4.98
N TYR A 111 1.47 -8.95 4.26
CA TYR A 111 1.87 -9.21 2.89
C TYR A 111 3.34 -8.88 2.69
N SER A 112 4.12 -9.79 2.14
CA SER A 112 5.48 -9.50 1.68
C SER A 112 5.49 -9.40 0.16
N LYS A 113 6.13 -8.35 -0.36
CA LYS A 113 6.25 -8.05 -1.80
C LYS A 113 6.76 -9.26 -2.56
N MET A 114 6.04 -9.67 -3.62
CA MET A 114 6.43 -10.81 -4.44
C MET A 114 7.53 -10.47 -5.44
N HIS A 115 7.42 -9.30 -6.07
CA HIS A 115 8.31 -8.92 -7.17
C HIS A 115 9.26 -7.81 -6.75
N GLY A 116 10.53 -8.17 -6.50
CA GLY A 116 11.60 -7.19 -6.32
C GLY A 116 11.86 -6.41 -7.61
N PHE A 117 12.06 -5.10 -7.50
CA PHE A 117 12.38 -4.24 -8.65
C PHE A 117 13.81 -4.49 -9.12
N SER A 118 13.98 -5.42 -10.07
CA SER A 118 15.27 -5.88 -10.58
C SER A 118 16.17 -4.77 -11.19
N PRO A 119 15.61 -3.69 -11.83
CA PRO A 119 16.45 -2.58 -12.28
C PRO A 119 17.22 -1.85 -11.18
N ALA A 120 16.72 -1.89 -9.93
CA ALA A 120 17.41 -1.37 -8.75
C ALA A 120 18.02 -2.48 -7.89
N LYS A 121 18.08 -3.72 -8.38
CA LYS A 121 18.62 -4.90 -7.68
C LYS A 121 17.91 -5.21 -6.36
N GLU A 122 16.62 -4.82 -6.22
CA GLU A 122 15.84 -5.11 -5.03
C GLU A 122 15.75 -6.62 -4.76
N ASP A 123 15.61 -7.42 -5.82
CA ASP A 123 15.59 -8.88 -5.81
C ASP A 123 16.86 -9.54 -5.28
N GLN A 124 17.97 -8.79 -5.14
CA GLN A 124 19.22 -9.29 -4.56
C GLN A 124 19.32 -9.07 -3.05
N TYR A 125 18.48 -8.17 -2.48
CA TYR A 125 18.55 -7.74 -1.08
C TYR A 125 17.26 -8.01 -0.31
N PHE A 126 16.14 -8.11 -1.01
CA PHE A 126 14.86 -8.51 -0.44
C PHE A 126 14.43 -9.86 -0.98
N ALA A 127 14.03 -10.76 -0.11
CA ALA A 127 13.37 -12.00 -0.52
C ALA A 127 11.93 -11.73 -0.95
N GLY A 128 11.49 -12.45 -1.98
CA GLY A 128 10.11 -12.40 -2.45
C GLY A 128 9.13 -13.09 -1.51
N GLY A 129 7.94 -12.51 -1.35
CA GLY A 129 6.79 -13.17 -0.75
C GLY A 129 6.25 -14.31 -1.64
N THR A 130 5.43 -15.18 -1.07
CA THR A 130 4.94 -16.40 -1.75
C THR A 130 3.41 -16.50 -1.83
N HIS A 131 2.67 -15.55 -1.27
CA HIS A 131 1.20 -15.60 -1.20
C HIS A 131 0.59 -14.19 -1.23
N THR A 132 -0.63 -14.09 -1.75
CA THR A 132 -1.47 -12.90 -1.63
C THR A 132 -2.04 -12.81 -0.21
N THR A 133 -2.45 -11.61 0.19
CA THR A 133 -3.17 -11.42 1.46
C THR A 133 -4.57 -10.90 1.21
N HIS A 134 -5.52 -11.39 2.01
CA HIS A 134 -6.90 -10.90 2.05
C HIS A 134 -7.27 -10.68 3.51
N PHE A 135 -7.87 -9.55 3.80
CA PHE A 135 -8.28 -9.16 5.15
C PHE A 135 -9.50 -8.24 5.10
N GLU A 136 -10.09 -7.97 6.24
CA GLU A 136 -11.23 -7.07 6.35
C GLU A 136 -10.92 -5.88 7.25
N LEU A 137 -11.38 -4.70 6.86
CA LEU A 137 -11.41 -3.49 7.67
C LEU A 137 -12.85 -2.97 7.73
N ASP A 138 -13.44 -2.99 8.92
CA ASP A 138 -14.85 -2.59 9.13
C ASP A 138 -15.86 -3.31 8.20
N GLY A 139 -15.62 -4.58 7.89
CA GLY A 139 -16.45 -5.38 6.98
C GLY A 139 -16.16 -5.16 5.49
N ILE A 140 -15.15 -4.36 5.12
CA ILE A 140 -14.74 -4.16 3.73
C ILE A 140 -13.67 -5.19 3.38
N PRO A 141 -13.87 -6.04 2.35
CA PRO A 141 -12.85 -6.95 1.85
C PRO A 141 -11.68 -6.19 1.20
N CYS A 142 -10.50 -6.36 1.74
CA CYS A 142 -9.29 -5.66 1.36
C CYS A 142 -8.16 -6.60 0.91
N SER A 143 -7.23 -6.06 0.12
CA SER A 143 -5.96 -6.72 -0.22
C SER A 143 -4.86 -5.67 -0.37
N THR A 144 -3.60 -6.12 -0.38
CA THR A 144 -2.43 -5.26 -0.58
C THR A 144 -1.48 -5.88 -1.59
N VAL A 145 -0.94 -5.05 -2.48
CA VAL A 145 0.23 -5.32 -3.32
C VAL A 145 1.21 -4.16 -3.18
N ILE A 146 2.51 -4.36 -3.39
CA ILE A 146 3.51 -3.32 -3.11
C ILE A 146 4.20 -2.86 -4.40
N CYS A 147 4.06 -1.57 -4.72
CA CYS A 147 4.87 -0.85 -5.72
C CYS A 147 4.99 -1.58 -7.06
N TYR A 148 6.12 -2.24 -7.30
CA TYR A 148 6.43 -2.94 -8.55
C TYR A 148 5.43 -4.05 -8.88
N ASP A 149 4.81 -4.65 -7.87
CA ASP A 149 3.76 -5.68 -8.01
C ASP A 149 2.60 -5.23 -8.91
N ILE A 150 2.29 -3.93 -8.93
CA ILE A 150 1.19 -3.37 -9.75
C ILE A 150 1.38 -3.61 -11.27
N ARG A 151 2.61 -3.93 -11.71
CA ARG A 151 2.92 -4.21 -13.12
C ARG A 151 2.48 -5.61 -13.56
N PHE A 152 2.19 -6.49 -12.61
CA PHE A 152 1.84 -7.88 -12.86
C PHE A 152 0.32 -8.05 -12.73
N PRO A 153 -0.43 -8.02 -13.88
CA PRO A 153 -1.89 -8.15 -13.86
C PRO A 153 -2.36 -9.46 -13.23
N GLU A 154 -1.58 -10.52 -13.36
CA GLU A 154 -1.86 -11.84 -12.77
C GLU A 154 -1.94 -11.75 -11.25
N LEU A 155 -0.94 -11.13 -10.62
CA LEU A 155 -0.91 -10.95 -9.17
C LEU A 155 -2.07 -10.05 -8.69
N VAL A 156 -2.30 -8.93 -9.39
CA VAL A 156 -3.39 -8.02 -9.00
C VAL A 156 -4.75 -8.70 -9.16
N ARG A 157 -4.93 -9.53 -10.21
CA ARG A 157 -6.14 -10.33 -10.37
C ARG A 157 -6.30 -11.35 -9.23
N MET A 158 -5.23 -12.00 -8.79
CA MET A 158 -5.27 -12.90 -7.64
C MET A 158 -5.62 -12.15 -6.35
N ALA A 159 -5.09 -10.95 -6.15
CA ALA A 159 -5.40 -10.08 -5.01
C ALA A 159 -6.86 -9.57 -5.05
N ALA A 160 -7.45 -9.42 -6.24
CA ALA A 160 -8.85 -9.03 -6.42
C ALA A 160 -9.84 -10.17 -6.17
N LEU A 161 -9.40 -11.41 -6.30
CA LEU A 161 -10.18 -12.63 -6.04
C LEU A 161 -9.94 -13.08 -4.59
N PRO A 162 -10.90 -13.45 -3.79
CA PRO A 162 -12.32 -13.50 -3.96
C PRO A 162 -13.01 -12.23 -3.41
N ASN A 163 -13.41 -11.34 -4.27
CA ASN A 163 -14.32 -10.24 -3.91
C ASN A 163 -13.73 -9.01 -3.20
N THR A 164 -12.43 -8.77 -3.32
CA THR A 164 -11.79 -7.53 -2.81
C THR A 164 -12.52 -6.29 -3.33
N GLU A 165 -12.76 -5.33 -2.45
CA GLU A 165 -13.40 -4.05 -2.73
C GLU A 165 -12.42 -2.88 -2.66
N LEU A 166 -11.36 -3.01 -1.87
CA LEU A 166 -10.32 -2.01 -1.71
C LEU A 166 -8.93 -2.64 -1.79
N LEU A 167 -8.15 -2.22 -2.79
CA LEU A 167 -6.76 -2.62 -2.99
C LEU A 167 -5.84 -1.49 -2.55
N PHE A 168 -4.91 -1.78 -1.65
CA PHE A 168 -3.86 -0.87 -1.22
C PHE A 168 -2.57 -1.11 -2.01
N VAL A 169 -1.93 0.00 -2.44
CA VAL A 169 -0.69 -0.02 -3.22
C VAL A 169 0.31 0.97 -2.63
N PRO A 170 0.99 0.63 -1.52
CA PRO A 170 2.10 1.43 -1.03
C PRO A 170 3.29 1.36 -1.99
N ALA A 171 3.97 2.49 -2.22
CA ALA A 171 5.05 2.60 -3.19
C ALA A 171 6.15 3.61 -2.81
N GLN A 172 7.33 3.41 -3.46
CA GLN A 172 8.40 4.40 -3.65
C GLN A 172 8.66 4.55 -5.16
N TRP A 173 7.69 5.17 -5.84
CA TRP A 173 7.66 5.23 -7.30
C TRP A 173 8.33 6.50 -7.82
N PRO A 174 9.32 6.39 -8.74
CA PRO A 174 10.09 7.55 -9.18
C PRO A 174 9.37 8.41 -10.23
N THR A 175 9.63 9.71 -10.22
CA THR A 175 9.05 10.73 -11.12
C THR A 175 9.20 10.40 -12.60
N MET A 176 10.33 9.80 -13.02
CA MET A 176 10.55 9.41 -14.42
C MET A 176 9.52 8.40 -14.96
N ARG A 177 8.72 7.80 -14.10
CA ARG A 177 7.68 6.83 -14.42
C ARG A 177 6.30 7.25 -13.92
N LEU A 178 6.07 8.55 -13.68
CA LEU A 178 4.79 9.08 -13.19
C LEU A 178 3.60 8.59 -14.02
N ARG A 179 3.70 8.67 -15.35
CA ARG A 179 2.62 8.20 -16.23
C ARG A 179 2.30 6.72 -16.04
N HIS A 180 3.32 5.88 -15.80
CA HIS A 180 3.06 4.45 -15.50
C HIS A 180 2.35 4.28 -14.15
N TRP A 181 2.73 5.08 -13.14
CA TRP A 181 2.08 5.09 -11.82
C TRP A 181 0.58 5.38 -11.93
N GLN A 182 0.24 6.47 -12.59
CA GLN A 182 -1.15 6.88 -12.79
C GLN A 182 -1.94 5.84 -13.56
N VAL A 183 -1.48 5.46 -14.77
CA VAL A 183 -2.22 4.54 -15.66
C VAL A 183 -2.38 3.14 -15.05
N LEU A 184 -1.33 2.61 -14.42
CA LEU A 184 -1.44 1.26 -13.88
C LEU A 184 -2.45 1.21 -12.72
N ASN A 185 -2.42 2.16 -11.78
CA ASN A 185 -3.39 2.20 -10.69
C ASN A 185 -4.83 2.40 -11.20
N GLU A 186 -5.04 3.30 -12.15
CA GLU A 186 -6.32 3.52 -12.82
C GLU A 186 -6.83 2.23 -13.48
N VAL A 187 -6.00 1.56 -14.31
CA VAL A 187 -6.41 0.31 -14.99
C VAL A 187 -6.72 -0.79 -14.00
N ARG A 188 -5.95 -0.93 -12.91
CA ARG A 188 -6.24 -1.94 -11.88
C ARG A 188 -7.59 -1.74 -11.22
N SER A 189 -8.03 -0.48 -11.02
CA SER A 189 -9.37 -0.22 -10.49
C SER A 189 -10.47 -0.63 -11.48
N ILE A 190 -10.30 -0.30 -12.76
CA ILE A 190 -11.28 -0.60 -13.81
C ILE A 190 -11.40 -2.11 -14.05
N GLU A 191 -10.27 -2.80 -14.31
CA GLU A 191 -10.27 -4.21 -14.70
C GLU A 191 -10.63 -5.17 -13.56
N ASN A 192 -10.57 -4.70 -12.30
CA ASN A 192 -10.94 -5.49 -11.14
C ASN A 192 -12.19 -4.95 -10.42
N GLN A 193 -12.78 -3.86 -10.91
CA GLN A 193 -14.01 -3.26 -10.37
C GLN A 193 -13.95 -3.09 -8.86
N LEU A 194 -12.87 -2.46 -8.37
CA LEU A 194 -12.58 -2.17 -6.98
C LEU A 194 -11.97 -0.79 -6.82
N PHE A 195 -11.96 -0.25 -5.61
CA PHE A 195 -11.21 0.95 -5.31
C PHE A 195 -9.71 0.63 -5.21
N VAL A 196 -8.88 1.53 -5.74
CA VAL A 196 -7.41 1.47 -5.58
C VAL A 196 -6.96 2.66 -4.75
N CYS A 197 -6.33 2.39 -3.61
CA CYS A 197 -5.64 3.37 -2.78
C CYS A 197 -4.13 3.24 -3.00
N ALA A 198 -3.59 4.12 -3.82
CA ALA A 198 -2.18 4.13 -4.20
C ALA A 198 -1.43 5.21 -3.40
N VAL A 199 -0.56 4.81 -2.45
CA VAL A 199 0.15 5.73 -1.56
C VAL A 199 1.64 5.66 -1.84
N ASN A 200 2.19 6.76 -2.32
CA ASN A 200 3.58 6.87 -2.71
C ASN A 200 4.40 7.72 -1.71
N GLY A 201 5.70 7.44 -1.62
CA GLY A 201 6.62 8.38 -1.01
C GLY A 201 6.84 9.61 -1.88
N CYS A 202 7.40 10.66 -1.29
CA CYS A 202 7.87 11.87 -1.97
C CYS A 202 9.33 12.15 -1.59
N GLY A 203 9.85 13.33 -1.96
CA GLY A 203 11.22 13.71 -1.69
C GLY A 203 12.25 13.12 -2.66
N THR A 204 13.53 13.23 -2.32
CA THR A 204 14.64 12.88 -3.22
C THR A 204 15.66 12.01 -2.53
N VAL A 205 16.00 10.89 -3.17
CA VAL A 205 17.06 9.98 -2.74
C VAL A 205 18.20 9.99 -3.75
N GLY A 206 19.31 10.62 -3.42
CA GLY A 206 20.44 10.80 -4.33
C GLY A 206 20.02 11.57 -5.59
N ARG A 207 19.92 10.88 -6.73
CA ARG A 207 19.46 11.46 -8.00
C ARG A 207 18.04 11.03 -8.37
N VAL A 208 17.40 10.22 -7.54
CA VAL A 208 16.05 9.71 -7.80
C VAL A 208 15.06 10.50 -6.96
N GLN A 209 14.14 11.16 -7.63
CA GLN A 209 13.01 11.84 -7.01
C GLN A 209 11.82 10.88 -7.01
N SER A 210 11.25 10.63 -5.83
CA SER A 210 9.96 9.95 -5.69
C SER A 210 8.87 10.89 -6.19
N THR A 211 7.88 10.32 -6.89
CA THR A 211 6.94 11.17 -7.63
C THR A 211 5.92 11.86 -6.73
N GLY A 212 5.69 11.39 -5.49
CA GLY A 212 4.46 11.73 -4.80
C GLY A 212 3.26 11.22 -5.59
N HIS A 213 2.30 12.09 -5.90
CA HIS A 213 1.10 11.74 -6.66
C HIS A 213 0.39 10.50 -6.12
N SER A 214 0.29 10.42 -4.78
CA SER A 214 -0.59 9.45 -4.12
C SER A 214 -2.02 9.72 -4.56
N ALA A 215 -2.79 8.66 -4.88
CA ALA A 215 -4.10 8.81 -5.49
C ALA A 215 -5.08 7.73 -5.03
N VAL A 216 -6.37 8.03 -5.16
CA VAL A 216 -7.45 7.07 -4.95
C VAL A 216 -8.33 7.03 -6.20
N TYR A 217 -8.52 5.83 -6.74
CA TYR A 217 -9.33 5.58 -7.93
C TYR A 217 -10.58 4.78 -7.56
N ASP A 218 -11.73 5.14 -8.16
CA ASP A 218 -12.96 4.36 -8.05
C ASP A 218 -12.99 3.20 -9.06
N PRO A 219 -13.98 2.28 -8.98
CA PRO A 219 -14.09 1.15 -9.90
C PRO A 219 -14.37 1.51 -11.37
N TRP A 220 -14.70 2.78 -11.68
CA TRP A 220 -14.79 3.29 -13.06
C TRP A 220 -13.47 3.90 -13.57
N GLY A 221 -12.41 3.94 -12.72
CA GLY A 221 -11.16 4.61 -13.01
C GLY A 221 -11.18 6.12 -12.75
N THR A 222 -12.23 6.64 -12.13
CA THR A 222 -12.28 8.05 -11.74
C THR A 222 -11.25 8.32 -10.65
N ASN A 223 -10.41 9.32 -10.87
CA ASN A 223 -9.49 9.79 -9.85
C ASN A 223 -10.27 10.65 -8.83
N LEU A 224 -10.51 10.09 -7.65
CA LEU A 224 -11.25 10.75 -6.56
C LEU A 224 -10.37 11.70 -5.75
N LEU A 225 -9.08 11.41 -5.68
CA LEU A 225 -8.07 12.16 -4.96
C LEU A 225 -6.72 11.97 -5.64
N GLU A 226 -5.98 13.04 -5.88
CA GLU A 226 -4.56 13.00 -6.24
C GLU A 226 -3.81 14.09 -5.48
N MET A 227 -2.73 13.69 -4.79
CA MET A 227 -1.81 14.63 -4.14
C MET A 227 -0.80 15.19 -5.14
N ASN A 228 -0.10 16.25 -4.76
CA ASN A 228 1.04 16.81 -5.50
C ASN A 228 2.34 16.02 -5.21
N THR A 229 3.49 16.65 -5.38
CA THR A 229 4.82 16.06 -5.18
C THR A 229 5.36 16.19 -3.75
N GLU A 230 4.65 16.89 -2.87
CA GLU A 230 5.14 17.28 -1.54
C GLU A 230 4.59 16.34 -0.46
N GLU A 231 5.28 16.29 0.68
CA GLU A 231 4.82 15.60 1.87
C GLU A 231 3.49 16.20 2.36
N GLY A 232 2.57 15.33 2.76
CA GLY A 232 1.29 15.80 3.29
C GLY A 232 0.31 14.68 3.59
N ILE A 233 -0.87 15.10 4.03
CA ILE A 233 -1.99 14.24 4.37
C ILE A 233 -3.18 14.70 3.52
N ALA A 234 -3.89 13.73 2.95
CA ALA A 234 -5.11 14.01 2.19
C ALA A 234 -6.18 12.97 2.49
N THR A 235 -7.44 13.37 2.41
CA THR A 235 -8.59 12.56 2.83
C THR A 235 -9.67 12.59 1.77
N VAL A 236 -10.30 11.43 1.55
CA VAL A 236 -11.44 11.27 0.65
C VAL A 236 -12.50 10.35 1.27
N ASP A 237 -13.76 10.68 1.09
CA ASP A 237 -14.88 9.81 1.44
C ASP A 237 -15.18 8.85 0.29
N ILE A 238 -15.21 7.55 0.57
CA ILE A 238 -15.48 6.47 -0.39
C ILE A 238 -16.83 5.86 -0.07
N ASP A 239 -17.67 5.68 -1.11
CA ASP A 239 -18.93 4.95 -1.02
C ASP A 239 -18.82 3.59 -1.71
N PHE A 240 -18.73 2.53 -0.92
CA PHE A 240 -18.57 1.16 -1.43
C PHE A 240 -19.83 0.61 -2.11
N ASP A 241 -21.00 1.22 -1.92
CA ASP A 241 -22.25 0.73 -2.52
C ASP A 241 -22.23 0.82 -4.06
N VAL A 242 -21.37 1.68 -4.62
CA VAL A 242 -21.19 1.79 -6.08
C VAL A 242 -20.61 0.51 -6.73
N ILE A 243 -19.88 -0.32 -5.96
CA ILE A 243 -19.27 -1.56 -6.48
C ILE A 243 -20.34 -2.55 -6.95
N GLU A 244 -21.39 -2.75 -6.14
CA GLU A 244 -22.49 -3.64 -6.49
C GLU A 244 -23.19 -3.18 -7.78
N ASP A 245 -23.47 -1.89 -7.91
CA ASP A 245 -24.09 -1.30 -9.10
C ASP A 245 -23.22 -1.52 -10.35
N ILE A 246 -21.91 -1.37 -10.23
CA ILE A 246 -20.96 -1.54 -11.33
C ILE A 246 -20.87 -3.00 -11.74
N ARG A 247 -20.70 -3.92 -10.78
CA ARG A 247 -20.63 -5.36 -11.01
C ARG A 247 -21.94 -5.93 -11.58
N ASN A 248 -23.08 -5.33 -11.25
CA ASN A 248 -24.36 -5.70 -11.83
C ASN A 248 -24.52 -5.23 -13.30
N LYS A 249 -23.91 -4.10 -13.69
CA LYS A 249 -23.94 -3.60 -15.06
C LYS A 249 -22.97 -4.34 -15.99
N ILE A 250 -21.75 -4.60 -15.52
CA ILE A 250 -20.68 -5.28 -16.28
C ILE A 250 -20.04 -6.30 -15.34
N ASN A 251 -20.46 -7.57 -15.37
CA ASN A 251 -19.98 -8.57 -14.45
C ASN A 251 -18.76 -9.31 -15.01
N ILE A 252 -17.60 -8.69 -14.94
CA ILE A 252 -16.36 -9.27 -15.46
C ILE A 252 -15.96 -10.57 -14.73
N PHE A 253 -16.21 -10.67 -13.43
CA PHE A 253 -15.83 -11.85 -12.65
C PHE A 253 -16.65 -13.09 -13.03
N ARG A 254 -17.96 -12.93 -13.27
CA ARG A 254 -18.83 -13.98 -13.79
C ARG A 254 -18.44 -14.38 -15.21
N ASP A 255 -18.06 -13.42 -16.03
CA ASP A 255 -17.82 -13.61 -17.48
C ASP A 255 -16.40 -14.13 -17.75
N ARG A 256 -15.51 -14.24 -16.72
CA ARG A 256 -14.20 -14.87 -16.82
C ARG A 256 -14.30 -16.35 -17.22
N LYS A 257 -13.30 -16.81 -17.94
CA LYS A 257 -13.15 -18.23 -18.36
C LYS A 257 -11.79 -18.75 -17.92
N PRO A 258 -11.54 -18.93 -16.60
CA PRO A 258 -10.23 -19.31 -16.06
C PRO A 258 -9.67 -20.59 -16.70
N GLU A 259 -10.55 -21.52 -17.09
CA GLU A 259 -10.22 -22.79 -17.74
C GLU A 259 -9.56 -22.62 -19.12
N LEU A 260 -9.64 -21.42 -19.71
CA LEU A 260 -9.03 -21.13 -21.03
C LEU A 260 -7.74 -20.32 -20.94
N TYR A 261 -7.36 -19.81 -19.76
CA TYR A 261 -6.27 -18.84 -19.65
C TYR A 261 -4.88 -19.47 -19.56
N ASN A 262 -4.74 -20.74 -19.22
CA ASN A 262 -3.46 -21.47 -19.14
C ASN A 262 -2.34 -20.69 -18.41
N LEU A 263 -2.67 -20.02 -17.28
CA LEU A 263 -1.74 -19.24 -16.47
C LEU A 263 -1.14 -20.08 -15.35
#